data_c47bf13c7ea17b22b283392b2be50f31
#
_entry.id   c47bf13c7ea17b22b283392b2be50f31
#
_cell.length_a   1.000
_cell.length_b   1.000
_cell.length_c   1.000
_cell.angle_alpha   90.00
_cell.angle_beta   90.00
_cell.angle_gamma   90.00
#
_symmetry.space_group_name_H-M   'P 1'
#
loop_
_entity.id
_entity.type
_entity.pdbx_description
1 polymer ?
#
loop_
_entity_poly.entity_id
_entity_poly.type
_entity_poly.pdbx_seq_one_letter_code
_entity_poly.pdbx_strand_id
1 'polypeptide(L)'
;MTQIVHLSDIHASSAHFLSDVAERVIQSVNEIAPDIVVVTGDLTQNGTYPEFADAKEVIDRIDCENKVIVPGNHDSRNVGYLFFEDFFGARNSCHPLDGVTVVGVDSSQPGIDDGHVGRDLYDWIAKSFETDDFKVFALHHHLIPVPMTGREEQIPVDSGDVLELLGRCCVDLVLCGHRHVPWVWRLNEMFVVNAGTACSNKIKARTTQCYNLIEIDYGDLRIYRVLPGGEQELVIDRVMSP
;
A
#
# COMPACT_ATOMS: atom_id res chain seq x y z
N MET A 1 -3.24 20.14 -6.15
CA MET A 1 -2.76 19.33 -5.00
C MET A 1 -3.59 18.07 -4.97
N THR A 2 -2.97 16.90 -5.04
CA THR A 2 -3.62 15.58 -4.98
C THR A 2 -3.30 14.92 -3.65
N GLN A 3 -4.31 14.41 -2.95
CA GLN A 3 -4.16 13.74 -1.66
C GLN A 3 -4.40 12.23 -1.82
N ILE A 4 -3.42 11.43 -1.36
CA ILE A 4 -3.49 9.98 -1.32
C ILE A 4 -3.49 9.53 0.14
N VAL A 5 -4.46 8.70 0.53
CA VAL A 5 -4.39 7.94 1.78
C VAL A 5 -3.88 6.54 1.48
N HIS A 6 -2.83 6.11 2.19
CA HIS A 6 -2.20 4.80 2.06
C HIS A 6 -2.44 3.96 3.31
N LEU A 7 -3.27 2.93 3.17
CA LEU A 7 -3.62 1.95 4.19
C LEU A 7 -2.96 0.61 3.89
N SER A 8 -2.71 -0.23 4.91
CA SER A 8 -2.19 -1.58 4.74
C SER A 8 -2.52 -2.47 5.93
N ASP A 9 -2.43 -3.78 5.74
CA ASP A 9 -2.41 -4.79 6.80
C ASP A 9 -3.63 -4.68 7.73
N ILE A 10 -4.83 -4.71 7.14
CA ILE A 10 -6.12 -4.57 7.83
C ILE A 10 -6.42 -5.81 8.66
N HIS A 11 -6.21 -7.03 8.08
CA HIS A 11 -6.48 -8.33 8.68
C HIS A 11 -7.90 -8.44 9.25
N ALA A 12 -8.91 -8.04 8.46
CA ALA A 12 -10.31 -8.06 8.86
C ALA A 12 -10.73 -9.43 9.41
N SER A 13 -11.60 -9.43 10.42
CA SER A 13 -12.14 -10.62 11.09
C SER A 13 -11.12 -11.55 11.76
N SER A 14 -9.84 -11.19 11.75
CA SER A 14 -8.85 -11.95 12.49
C SER A 14 -8.95 -11.67 14.01
N ALA A 15 -8.35 -12.55 14.84
CA ALA A 15 -8.17 -12.28 16.27
C ALA A 15 -7.32 -11.03 16.56
N HIS A 16 -6.69 -10.49 15.53
CA HIS A 16 -5.83 -9.31 15.59
C HIS A 16 -6.53 -8.02 15.13
N PHE A 17 -7.69 -8.12 14.52
CA PHE A 17 -8.46 -6.97 14.06
C PHE A 17 -9.04 -6.17 15.23
N LEU A 18 -8.86 -4.87 15.19
CA LEU A 18 -9.35 -3.93 16.20
C LEU A 18 -10.47 -3.07 15.59
N SER A 19 -11.71 -3.49 15.78
CA SER A 19 -12.89 -2.84 15.18
C SER A 19 -13.07 -1.38 15.59
N ASP A 20 -12.74 -1.05 16.84
CA ASP A 20 -12.78 0.32 17.34
C ASP A 20 -11.70 1.22 16.74
N VAL A 21 -10.54 0.63 16.39
CA VAL A 21 -9.47 1.32 15.69
C VAL A 21 -9.85 1.52 14.22
N ALA A 22 -10.39 0.47 13.57
CA ALA A 22 -10.87 0.56 12.18
C ALA A 22 -11.94 1.65 12.03
N GLU A 23 -12.86 1.77 12.99
CA GLU A 23 -13.87 2.81 13.01
C GLU A 23 -13.25 4.21 13.01
N ARG A 24 -12.27 4.44 13.87
CA ARG A 24 -11.56 5.74 13.94
C ARG A 24 -10.75 6.03 12.68
N VAL A 25 -10.12 5.00 12.09
CA VAL A 25 -9.38 5.16 10.81
C VAL A 25 -10.35 5.55 9.70
N ILE A 26 -11.46 4.83 9.54
CA ILE A 26 -12.48 5.13 8.52
C ILE A 26 -13.01 6.57 8.70
N GLN A 27 -13.37 6.95 9.92
CA GLN A 27 -13.84 8.31 10.20
C GLN A 27 -12.77 9.34 9.82
N SER A 28 -11.52 9.14 10.25
CA SER A 28 -10.40 10.06 9.96
C SER A 28 -10.11 10.16 8.45
N VAL A 29 -10.16 9.06 7.71
CA VAL A 29 -9.99 9.04 6.26
C VAL A 29 -11.13 9.79 5.56
N ASN A 30 -12.37 9.60 6.00
CA ASN A 30 -13.53 10.30 5.45
C ASN A 30 -13.52 11.80 5.76
N GLU A 31 -12.96 12.22 6.90
CA GLU A 31 -12.74 13.64 7.24
C GLU A 31 -11.65 14.28 6.37
N ILE A 32 -10.60 13.51 5.99
CA ILE A 32 -9.57 13.96 5.03
C ILE A 32 -10.18 14.14 3.64
N ALA A 33 -11.13 13.29 3.25
CA ALA A 33 -11.75 13.26 1.92
C ALA A 33 -10.69 13.18 0.80
N PRO A 34 -9.83 12.14 0.78
CA PRO A 34 -8.72 12.05 -0.17
C PRO A 34 -9.20 11.86 -1.60
N ASP A 35 -8.38 12.28 -2.57
CA ASP A 35 -8.65 12.07 -3.99
C ASP A 35 -8.51 10.59 -4.39
N ILE A 36 -7.61 9.87 -3.69
CA ILE A 36 -7.34 8.44 -3.93
C ILE A 36 -7.04 7.72 -2.60
N VAL A 37 -7.51 6.48 -2.49
CA VAL A 37 -7.12 5.56 -1.41
C VAL A 37 -6.35 4.39 -2.00
N VAL A 38 -5.14 4.16 -1.51
CA VAL A 38 -4.30 3.00 -1.88
C VAL A 38 -4.26 2.04 -0.70
N VAL A 39 -4.62 0.77 -0.94
CA VAL A 39 -4.56 -0.29 0.08
C VAL A 39 -3.57 -1.36 -0.36
N THR A 40 -2.47 -1.46 0.37
CA THR A 40 -1.36 -2.37 0.01
C THR A 40 -1.46 -3.73 0.70
N GLY A 41 -2.64 -4.38 0.59
CA GLY A 41 -2.84 -5.79 0.88
C GLY A 41 -2.97 -6.18 2.35
N ASP A 42 -3.00 -7.49 2.56
CA ASP A 42 -3.31 -8.14 3.83
C ASP A 42 -4.64 -7.65 4.42
N LEU A 43 -5.66 -7.68 3.54
CA LEU A 43 -7.04 -7.35 3.89
C LEU A 43 -7.62 -8.40 4.83
N THR A 44 -7.26 -9.68 4.60
CA THR A 44 -7.71 -10.88 5.30
C THR A 44 -6.60 -11.51 6.12
N GLN A 45 -6.90 -12.56 6.87
CA GLN A 45 -5.89 -13.35 7.59
C GLN A 45 -5.57 -14.66 6.88
N ASN A 46 -6.55 -15.32 6.27
CA ASN A 46 -6.43 -16.64 5.68
C ASN A 46 -6.93 -16.73 4.23
N GLY A 47 -7.34 -15.62 3.63
CA GLY A 47 -7.84 -15.58 2.27
C GLY A 47 -9.17 -16.34 2.09
N THR A 48 -10.02 -16.38 3.10
CA THR A 48 -11.31 -17.07 3.02
C THR A 48 -12.42 -16.14 2.55
N TYR A 49 -13.46 -16.68 1.93
CA TYR A 49 -14.59 -15.89 1.43
C TYR A 49 -15.26 -15.02 2.52
N PRO A 50 -15.54 -15.52 3.73
CA PRO A 50 -16.10 -14.68 4.79
C PRO A 50 -15.19 -13.51 5.19
N GLU A 51 -13.87 -13.75 5.28
CA GLU A 51 -12.91 -12.68 5.62
C GLU A 51 -12.87 -11.62 4.53
N PHE A 52 -13.00 -11.99 3.24
CA PHE A 52 -13.10 -11.02 2.15
C PHE A 52 -14.40 -10.22 2.21
N ALA A 53 -15.53 -10.85 2.58
CA ALA A 53 -16.79 -10.13 2.75
C ALA A 53 -16.68 -9.06 3.86
N ASP A 54 -16.07 -9.41 4.98
CA ASP A 54 -15.85 -8.48 6.10
C ASP A 54 -14.84 -7.38 5.73
N ALA A 55 -13.75 -7.72 5.01
CA ALA A 55 -12.79 -6.74 4.51
C ALA A 55 -13.44 -5.76 3.53
N LYS A 56 -14.32 -6.26 2.65
CA LYS A 56 -15.09 -5.43 1.72
C LYS A 56 -16.00 -4.46 2.46
N GLU A 57 -16.69 -4.90 3.53
CA GLU A 57 -17.51 -4.03 4.35
C GLU A 57 -16.69 -2.88 4.97
N VAL A 58 -15.48 -3.17 5.47
CA VAL A 58 -14.57 -2.14 6.01
C VAL A 58 -14.17 -1.14 4.93
N ILE A 59 -13.76 -1.62 3.74
CA ILE A 59 -13.28 -0.79 2.63
C ILE A 59 -14.41 0.06 2.03
N ASP A 60 -15.63 -0.48 1.93
CA ASP A 60 -16.78 0.24 1.36
C ASP A 60 -17.26 1.40 2.22
N ARG A 61 -16.94 1.41 3.50
CA ARG A 61 -17.23 2.53 4.41
C ARG A 61 -16.30 3.72 4.24
N ILE A 62 -15.21 3.56 3.47
CA ILE A 62 -14.34 4.67 3.09
C ILE A 62 -14.98 5.39 1.92
N ASP A 63 -15.36 6.66 2.14
CA ASP A 63 -16.01 7.53 1.15
C ASP A 63 -14.96 8.14 0.20
N CYS A 64 -14.50 7.33 -0.75
CA CYS A 64 -13.59 7.74 -1.82
C CYS A 64 -13.92 6.89 -3.05
N GLU A 65 -14.17 7.54 -4.18
CA GLU A 65 -14.50 6.86 -5.43
C GLU A 65 -13.28 6.11 -6.00
N ASN A 66 -12.11 6.74 -5.92
CA ASN A 66 -10.88 6.20 -6.49
C ASN A 66 -10.15 5.34 -5.45
N LYS A 67 -10.17 4.03 -5.65
CA LYS A 67 -9.46 3.08 -4.79
C LYS A 67 -8.53 2.20 -5.63
N VAL A 68 -7.26 2.13 -5.25
CA VAL A 68 -6.30 1.15 -5.77
C VAL A 68 -6.01 0.15 -4.66
N ILE A 69 -6.37 -1.10 -4.88
CA ILE A 69 -6.25 -2.16 -3.89
C ILE A 69 -5.44 -3.29 -4.51
N VAL A 70 -4.38 -3.72 -3.83
CA VAL A 70 -3.58 -4.88 -4.23
C VAL A 70 -3.67 -5.96 -3.16
N PRO A 71 -3.58 -7.26 -3.52
CA PRO A 71 -3.58 -8.32 -2.53
C PRO A 71 -2.25 -8.42 -1.79
N GLY A 72 -2.30 -8.92 -0.54
CA GLY A 72 -1.14 -9.35 0.22
C GLY A 72 -0.95 -10.87 0.23
N ASN A 73 0.10 -11.36 0.87
CA ASN A 73 0.36 -12.79 0.96
C ASN A 73 -0.73 -13.53 1.76
N HIS A 74 -1.34 -12.89 2.76
CA HIS A 74 -2.47 -13.44 3.49
C HIS A 74 -3.72 -13.56 2.63
N ASP A 75 -3.95 -12.62 1.72
CA ASP A 75 -5.09 -12.62 0.79
C ASP A 75 -4.97 -13.71 -0.26
N SER A 76 -3.74 -14.14 -0.59
CA SER A 76 -3.46 -15.18 -1.59
C SER A 76 -3.38 -16.59 -1.01
N ARG A 77 -3.63 -16.76 0.28
CA ARG A 77 -3.69 -18.08 0.91
C ARG A 77 -4.84 -18.92 0.35
N ASN A 78 -4.66 -20.22 0.30
CA ASN A 78 -5.65 -21.13 -0.27
C ASN A 78 -6.01 -20.76 -1.72
N VAL A 79 -7.25 -20.39 -1.97
CA VAL A 79 -7.77 -19.86 -3.23
C VAL A 79 -8.18 -18.38 -3.12
N GLY A 80 -7.64 -17.68 -2.13
CA GLY A 80 -8.03 -16.32 -1.81
C GLY A 80 -7.78 -15.33 -2.93
N TYR A 81 -6.78 -15.57 -3.81
CA TYR A 81 -6.56 -14.75 -4.99
C TYR A 81 -7.77 -14.71 -5.95
N LEU A 82 -8.60 -15.77 -6.00
CA LEU A 82 -9.85 -15.78 -6.76
C LEU A 82 -10.92 -14.96 -6.06
N PHE A 83 -11.04 -15.08 -4.74
CA PHE A 83 -11.98 -14.27 -3.96
C PHE A 83 -11.59 -12.80 -3.99
N PHE A 84 -10.29 -12.46 -3.98
CA PHE A 84 -9.86 -11.09 -4.16
C PHE A 84 -10.40 -10.51 -5.48
N GLU A 85 -10.29 -11.24 -6.59
CA GLU A 85 -10.80 -10.81 -7.90
C GLU A 85 -12.33 -10.65 -7.89
N ASP A 86 -13.06 -11.52 -7.19
CA ASP A 86 -14.52 -11.43 -7.05
C ASP A 86 -14.97 -10.18 -6.27
N PHE A 87 -14.22 -9.80 -5.22
CA PHE A 87 -14.59 -8.68 -4.33
C PHE A 87 -14.02 -7.32 -4.74
N PHE A 88 -12.81 -7.28 -5.30
CA PHE A 88 -12.05 -6.06 -5.56
C PHE A 88 -11.62 -5.89 -7.02
N GLY A 89 -11.84 -6.88 -7.86
CA GLY A 89 -11.48 -6.84 -9.28
C GLY A 89 -10.03 -7.24 -9.56
N ALA A 90 -9.45 -6.70 -10.62
CA ALA A 90 -8.13 -7.09 -11.09
C ALA A 90 -7.04 -6.83 -10.03
N ARG A 91 -6.13 -7.80 -9.86
CA ARG A 91 -5.01 -7.72 -8.92
C ARG A 91 -3.91 -6.75 -9.36
N ASN A 92 -3.89 -6.43 -10.65
CA ASN A 92 -2.99 -5.41 -11.23
C ASN A 92 -3.84 -4.33 -11.87
N SER A 93 -3.52 -3.07 -11.63
CA SER A 93 -4.28 -1.93 -12.14
C SER A 93 -3.39 -0.72 -12.42
N CYS A 94 -3.80 0.10 -13.37
CA CYS A 94 -3.21 1.41 -13.63
C CYS A 94 -4.32 2.45 -13.52
N HIS A 95 -4.13 3.43 -12.64
CA HIS A 95 -5.13 4.44 -12.31
C HIS A 95 -4.54 5.84 -12.44
N PRO A 96 -4.72 6.50 -13.59
CA PRO A 96 -4.34 7.90 -13.77
C PRO A 96 -5.40 8.82 -13.17
N LEU A 97 -4.99 9.83 -12.41
CA LEU A 97 -5.86 10.83 -11.80
C LEU A 97 -5.10 12.15 -11.59
N ASP A 98 -5.55 13.23 -12.27
CA ASP A 98 -5.14 14.62 -12.02
C ASP A 98 -3.62 14.85 -11.86
N GLY A 99 -2.82 14.33 -12.79
CA GLY A 99 -1.36 14.48 -12.80
C GLY A 99 -0.61 13.52 -11.87
N VAL A 100 -1.31 12.50 -11.36
CA VAL A 100 -0.74 11.38 -10.61
C VAL A 100 -1.17 10.08 -11.27
N THR A 101 -0.24 9.18 -11.53
CA THR A 101 -0.54 7.83 -12.02
C THR A 101 -0.15 6.80 -10.96
N VAL A 102 -1.14 6.05 -10.46
CA VAL A 102 -0.93 4.95 -9.50
C VAL A 102 -0.99 3.61 -10.21
N VAL A 103 0.09 2.85 -10.15
CA VAL A 103 0.17 1.47 -10.67
C VAL A 103 0.21 0.50 -9.50
N GLY A 104 -0.88 -0.26 -9.30
CA GLY A 104 -0.98 -1.31 -8.30
C GLY A 104 -0.61 -2.65 -8.89
N VAL A 105 0.23 -3.42 -8.21
CA VAL A 105 0.74 -4.73 -8.68
C VAL A 105 0.64 -5.78 -7.59
N ASP A 106 0.12 -6.93 -7.95
CA ASP A 106 0.14 -8.12 -7.10
C ASP A 106 1.58 -8.64 -6.98
N SER A 107 2.09 -8.65 -5.77
CA SER A 107 3.38 -9.25 -5.43
C SER A 107 3.24 -10.54 -4.64
N SER A 108 2.01 -11.04 -4.46
CA SER A 108 1.73 -12.23 -3.68
C SER A 108 1.74 -13.50 -4.55
N GLN A 109 1.97 -14.63 -3.91
CA GLN A 109 1.90 -15.94 -4.55
C GLN A 109 1.02 -16.88 -3.72
N PRO A 110 0.16 -17.70 -4.36
CA PRO A 110 -0.71 -18.63 -3.64
C PRO A 110 0.06 -19.58 -2.71
N GLY A 111 -0.23 -19.48 -1.40
CA GLY A 111 0.34 -20.38 -0.39
C GLY A 111 1.82 -20.14 -0.05
N ILE A 112 2.40 -19.04 -0.49
CA ILE A 112 3.78 -18.63 -0.22
C ILE A 112 3.77 -17.25 0.43
N ASP A 113 4.56 -17.06 1.48
CA ASP A 113 4.65 -15.76 2.15
C ASP A 113 5.72 -14.85 1.51
N ASP A 114 6.60 -15.37 0.66
CA ASP A 114 7.57 -14.60 -0.10
C ASP A 114 6.90 -13.88 -1.29
N GLY A 115 7.37 -12.68 -1.59
CA GLY A 115 6.87 -11.88 -2.71
C GLY A 115 7.49 -12.26 -4.06
N HIS A 116 6.76 -11.97 -5.14
CA HIS A 116 7.24 -12.05 -6.52
C HIS A 116 6.37 -11.19 -7.43
N VAL A 117 6.93 -10.23 -8.12
CA VAL A 117 6.21 -9.42 -9.13
C VAL A 117 6.14 -10.16 -10.44
N GLY A 118 7.26 -10.72 -10.90
CA GLY A 118 7.35 -11.52 -12.11
C GLY A 118 7.64 -10.73 -13.38
N ARG A 119 8.59 -11.24 -14.17
CA ARG A 119 9.08 -10.58 -15.39
C ARG A 119 8.00 -10.38 -16.45
N ASP A 120 6.96 -11.19 -16.44
CA ASP A 120 5.84 -11.08 -17.37
C ASP A 120 5.06 -9.75 -17.21
N LEU A 121 5.16 -9.11 -16.04
CA LEU A 121 4.53 -7.82 -15.77
C LEU A 121 5.43 -6.61 -16.10
N TYR A 122 6.73 -6.79 -16.27
CA TYR A 122 7.68 -5.66 -16.37
C TYR A 122 7.39 -4.74 -17.56
N ASP A 123 7.08 -5.30 -18.73
CA ASP A 123 6.73 -4.50 -19.91
C ASP A 123 5.42 -3.72 -19.70
N TRP A 124 4.44 -4.33 -19.04
CA TRP A 124 3.19 -3.66 -18.71
C TRP A 124 3.39 -2.53 -17.68
N ILE A 125 4.20 -2.77 -16.64
CA ILE A 125 4.56 -1.75 -15.65
C ILE A 125 5.27 -0.57 -16.34
N ALA A 126 6.29 -0.84 -17.16
CA ALA A 126 7.00 0.20 -17.88
C ALA A 126 6.07 1.03 -18.76
N LYS A 127 5.19 0.37 -19.52
CA LYS A 127 4.21 1.05 -20.38
C LYS A 127 3.19 1.87 -19.58
N SER A 128 2.79 1.39 -18.41
CA SER A 128 1.85 2.12 -17.53
C SER A 128 2.45 3.43 -17.00
N PHE A 129 3.78 3.54 -16.94
CA PHE A 129 4.51 4.73 -16.54
C PHE A 129 5.04 5.58 -17.72
N GLU A 130 4.58 5.34 -18.95
CA GLU A 130 4.85 6.23 -20.10
C GLU A 130 3.97 7.50 -20.00
N THR A 131 4.16 8.28 -18.97
CA THR A 131 3.44 9.52 -18.65
C THR A 131 4.38 10.54 -17.99
N ASP A 132 4.01 11.82 -18.05
CA ASP A 132 4.69 12.91 -17.34
C ASP A 132 4.10 13.14 -15.93
N ASP A 133 3.12 12.35 -15.51
CA ASP A 133 2.51 12.44 -14.18
C ASP A 133 3.50 12.10 -13.06
N PHE A 134 3.17 12.48 -11.82
CA PHE A 134 3.81 11.94 -10.64
C PHE A 134 3.49 10.44 -10.52
N LYS A 135 4.51 9.59 -10.44
CA LYS A 135 4.41 8.14 -10.61
C LYS A 135 4.45 7.42 -9.28
N VAL A 136 3.36 6.74 -8.96
CA VAL A 136 3.21 5.96 -7.72
C VAL A 136 3.09 4.48 -8.05
N PHE A 137 3.97 3.66 -7.51
CA PHE A 137 3.92 2.20 -7.61
C PHE A 137 3.46 1.61 -6.27
N ALA A 138 2.45 0.76 -6.28
CA ALA A 138 1.88 0.15 -5.08
C ALA A 138 1.95 -1.38 -5.17
N LEU A 139 2.50 -2.00 -4.13
CA LEU A 139 2.53 -3.45 -3.97
C LEU A 139 2.47 -3.79 -2.48
N HIS A 140 2.20 -5.06 -2.15
CA HIS A 140 2.16 -5.46 -0.73
C HIS A 140 3.56 -5.62 -0.13
N HIS A 141 4.41 -6.44 -0.75
CA HIS A 141 5.72 -6.77 -0.19
C HIS A 141 6.70 -5.60 -0.29
N HIS A 142 7.49 -5.41 0.75
CA HIS A 142 8.54 -4.39 0.78
C HIS A 142 9.70 -4.73 -0.16
N LEU A 143 10.22 -3.74 -0.90
CA LEU A 143 11.34 -3.94 -1.83
C LEU A 143 12.73 -3.75 -1.19
N ILE A 144 12.78 -3.09 -0.04
CA ILE A 144 14.00 -2.78 0.71
C ILE A 144 13.77 -3.20 2.16
N PRO A 145 14.76 -3.83 2.84
CA PRO A 145 14.64 -4.24 4.24
C PRO A 145 14.13 -3.13 5.15
N VAL A 146 13.15 -3.43 5.99
CA VAL A 146 12.57 -2.48 6.94
C VAL A 146 13.27 -2.62 8.28
N PRO A 147 13.87 -1.54 8.84
CA PRO A 147 14.55 -1.60 10.13
C PRO A 147 13.65 -2.09 11.26
N MET A 148 14.26 -2.71 12.27
CA MET A 148 13.59 -3.22 13.50
C MET A 148 12.59 -4.36 13.26
N THR A 149 12.53 -4.96 12.06
CA THR A 149 11.65 -6.10 11.78
C THR A 149 12.31 -7.46 11.99
N GLY A 150 13.55 -7.47 12.47
CA GLY A 150 14.32 -8.68 12.71
C GLY A 150 15.09 -9.14 11.46
N ARG A 151 15.26 -10.46 11.32
CA ARG A 151 15.90 -11.04 10.14
C ARG A 151 15.08 -10.72 8.90
N GLU A 152 15.77 -10.37 7.81
CA GLU A 152 15.09 -10.14 6.55
C GLU A 152 14.56 -11.45 5.98
N GLU A 153 13.28 -11.46 5.73
CA GLU A 153 12.51 -12.59 5.18
C GLU A 153 11.36 -12.02 4.34
N GLN A 154 10.90 -12.81 3.37
CA GLN A 154 9.68 -12.51 2.60
C GLN A 154 9.75 -11.24 1.73
N ILE A 155 10.96 -10.82 1.37
CA ILE A 155 11.16 -9.80 0.34
C ILE A 155 10.86 -10.42 -1.04
N PRO A 156 10.34 -9.68 -2.04
CA PRO A 156 10.16 -10.24 -3.36
C PRO A 156 11.47 -10.81 -3.92
N VAL A 157 11.41 -12.01 -4.47
CA VAL A 157 12.60 -12.71 -5.00
C VAL A 157 13.27 -11.94 -6.14
N ASP A 158 12.51 -11.06 -6.80
CA ASP A 158 12.93 -10.19 -7.90
C ASP A 158 12.99 -8.70 -7.49
N SER A 159 13.06 -8.40 -6.19
CA SER A 159 13.05 -7.01 -5.68
C SER A 159 14.12 -6.11 -6.32
N GLY A 160 15.31 -6.64 -6.61
CA GLY A 160 16.39 -5.90 -7.27
C GLY A 160 16.05 -5.53 -8.71
N ASP A 161 15.47 -6.48 -9.48
CA ASP A 161 15.02 -6.25 -10.86
C ASP A 161 13.86 -5.25 -10.89
N VAL A 162 12.94 -5.34 -9.92
CA VAL A 162 11.81 -4.40 -9.77
C VAL A 162 12.31 -2.98 -9.45
N LEU A 163 13.23 -2.84 -8.49
CA LEU A 163 13.81 -1.52 -8.15
C LEU A 163 14.55 -0.89 -9.35
N GLU A 164 15.26 -1.68 -10.14
CA GLU A 164 15.93 -1.22 -11.36
C GLU A 164 14.90 -0.77 -12.40
N LEU A 165 13.83 -1.53 -12.61
CA LEU A 165 12.72 -1.19 -13.50
C LEU A 165 12.06 0.14 -13.09
N LEU A 166 11.71 0.29 -11.81
CA LEU A 166 11.08 1.51 -11.28
C LEU A 166 12.00 2.73 -11.43
N GLY A 167 13.31 2.54 -11.20
CA GLY A 167 14.31 3.60 -11.42
C GLY A 167 14.36 4.05 -12.88
N ARG A 168 14.33 3.11 -13.85
CA ARG A 168 14.30 3.44 -15.30
C ARG A 168 13.01 4.16 -15.70
N CYS A 169 11.89 3.79 -15.08
CA CYS A 169 10.60 4.44 -15.31
C CYS A 169 10.48 5.82 -14.63
N CYS A 170 11.50 6.24 -13.87
CA CYS A 170 11.47 7.46 -13.06
C CYS A 170 10.26 7.48 -12.11
N VAL A 171 10.02 6.37 -11.39
CA VAL A 171 8.98 6.31 -10.37
C VAL A 171 9.38 7.18 -9.18
N ASP A 172 8.44 8.03 -8.73
CA ASP A 172 8.68 8.98 -7.63
C ASP A 172 8.44 8.35 -6.26
N LEU A 173 7.43 7.47 -6.17
CA LEU A 173 6.95 6.92 -4.91
C LEU A 173 6.59 5.44 -5.03
N VAL A 174 7.06 4.64 -4.09
CA VAL A 174 6.66 3.23 -3.90
C VAL A 174 5.93 3.09 -2.58
N LEU A 175 4.74 2.49 -2.60
CA LEU A 175 3.92 2.21 -1.43
C LEU A 175 3.89 0.71 -1.17
N CYS A 176 4.23 0.30 0.06
CA CYS A 176 4.22 -1.10 0.47
C CYS A 176 3.79 -1.29 1.93
N GLY A 177 3.46 -2.53 2.31
CA GLY A 177 3.01 -2.93 3.63
C GLY A 177 3.84 -4.07 4.23
N HIS A 178 3.15 -5.17 4.61
CA HIS A 178 3.71 -6.47 4.99
C HIS A 178 4.49 -6.51 6.32
N ARG A 179 5.33 -5.55 6.60
CA ARG A 179 6.21 -5.60 7.80
C ARG A 179 5.56 -5.01 9.05
N HIS A 180 4.41 -4.35 8.93
CA HIS A 180 3.68 -3.68 10.03
C HIS A 180 4.52 -2.64 10.78
N VAL A 181 5.58 -2.12 10.15
CA VAL A 181 6.45 -1.08 10.69
C VAL A 181 6.47 0.08 9.71
N PRO A 182 5.96 1.25 10.10
CA PRO A 182 6.01 2.43 9.23
C PRO A 182 7.45 2.89 9.06
N TRP A 183 7.89 2.99 7.80
CA TRP A 183 9.24 3.42 7.48
C TRP A 183 9.30 4.10 6.13
N VAL A 184 10.24 5.02 5.96
CA VAL A 184 10.51 5.67 4.67
C VAL A 184 11.97 5.54 4.32
N TRP A 185 12.23 5.02 3.12
CA TRP A 185 13.53 5.06 2.49
C TRP A 185 13.55 6.10 1.38
N ARG A 186 14.67 6.80 1.21
CA ARG A 186 14.96 7.58 0.01
C ARG A 186 16.03 6.83 -0.80
N LEU A 187 15.69 6.48 -2.03
CA LEU A 187 16.58 5.83 -2.99
C LEU A 187 16.74 6.75 -4.20
N ASN A 188 17.79 7.53 -4.22
CA ASN A 188 17.97 8.65 -5.16
C ASN A 188 16.80 9.65 -5.06
N GLU A 189 16.01 9.80 -6.13
CA GLU A 189 14.83 10.68 -6.14
C GLU A 189 13.53 9.94 -5.78
N MET A 190 13.56 8.60 -5.75
CA MET A 190 12.41 7.77 -5.38
C MET A 190 12.29 7.60 -3.86
N PHE A 191 11.09 7.70 -3.34
CA PHE A 191 10.77 7.32 -1.96
C PHE A 191 10.10 5.95 -1.92
N VAL A 192 10.52 5.11 -0.97
CA VAL A 192 9.87 3.82 -0.69
C VAL A 192 9.27 3.89 0.71
N VAL A 193 7.94 3.83 0.77
CA VAL A 193 7.16 4.05 1.98
C VAL A 193 6.50 2.74 2.41
N ASN A 194 6.92 2.25 3.56
CA ASN A 194 6.26 1.15 4.23
C ASN A 194 5.15 1.70 5.14
N ALA A 195 3.95 1.20 4.99
CA ALA A 195 2.88 1.46 5.94
C ALA A 195 3.07 0.66 7.23
N GLY A 196 2.55 1.20 8.32
CA GLY A 196 2.22 0.39 9.48
C GLY A 196 0.95 -0.41 9.22
N THR A 197 0.45 -1.13 10.23
CA THR A 197 -0.90 -1.71 10.15
C THR A 197 -1.96 -0.65 10.49
N ALA A 198 -3.01 -0.56 9.68
CA ALA A 198 -4.05 0.45 9.88
C ALA A 198 -4.89 0.17 11.13
N CYS A 199 -5.30 -1.08 11.35
CA CYS A 199 -6.27 -1.44 12.40
C CYS A 199 -6.06 -2.84 13.00
N SER A 200 -4.84 -3.40 12.93
CA SER A 200 -4.51 -4.67 13.56
C SER A 200 -3.59 -4.48 14.77
N ASN A 201 -3.68 -5.37 15.76
CA ASN A 201 -2.73 -5.41 16.87
C ASN A 201 -1.44 -6.19 16.57
N LYS A 202 -1.24 -6.65 15.32
CA LYS A 202 0.02 -7.27 14.85
C LYS A 202 1.12 -6.21 14.67
N ILE A 203 1.35 -5.39 15.67
CA ILE A 203 2.38 -4.35 15.68
C ILE A 203 3.77 -4.92 15.99
N LYS A 204 4.80 -4.33 15.40
CA LYS A 204 6.21 -4.65 15.63
C LYS A 204 6.98 -3.39 16.05
N ALA A 205 8.22 -3.54 16.52
CA ALA A 205 9.16 -2.44 16.79
C ALA A 205 8.64 -1.33 17.73
N ARG A 206 7.71 -1.65 18.64
CA ARG A 206 7.04 -0.67 19.53
C ARG A 206 6.35 0.48 18.78
N THR A 207 5.87 0.19 17.56
CA THR A 207 5.04 1.12 16.79
C THR A 207 3.59 1.10 17.29
N THR A 208 2.74 1.88 16.68
CA THR A 208 1.29 1.84 16.90
C THR A 208 0.58 1.75 15.56
N GLN A 209 -0.72 1.50 15.57
CA GLN A 209 -1.53 1.54 14.35
C GLN A 209 -1.42 2.93 13.71
N CYS A 210 -1.22 2.94 12.40
CA CYS A 210 -1.13 4.17 11.65
C CYS A 210 -1.35 3.91 10.15
N TYR A 211 -1.55 4.99 9.43
CA TYR A 211 -1.60 5.03 7.99
C TYR A 211 -0.84 6.25 7.47
N ASN A 212 -0.68 6.40 6.16
CA ASN A 212 -0.02 7.57 5.60
C ASN A 212 -1.02 8.47 4.85
N LEU A 213 -0.88 9.78 5.04
CA LEU A 213 -1.45 10.80 4.17
C LEU A 213 -0.30 11.36 3.32
N ILE A 214 -0.50 11.39 2.01
CA ILE A 214 0.50 11.81 1.03
C ILE A 214 -0.11 12.96 0.24
N GLU A 215 0.57 14.10 0.23
CA GLU A 215 0.17 15.29 -0.52
C GLU A 215 1.16 15.52 -1.66
N ILE A 216 0.64 15.67 -2.87
CA ILE A 216 1.40 15.92 -4.10
C ILE A 216 0.89 17.23 -4.71
N ASP A 217 1.80 18.20 -4.86
CA ASP A 217 1.46 19.51 -5.42
C ASP A 217 2.57 19.99 -6.36
N TYR A 218 2.32 19.92 -7.69
CA TYR A 218 3.28 20.26 -8.74
C TYR A 218 4.67 19.60 -8.58
N GLY A 219 4.69 18.35 -8.09
CA GLY A 219 5.90 17.57 -7.84
C GLY A 219 6.47 17.71 -6.42
N ASP A 220 6.02 18.68 -5.63
CA ASP A 220 6.29 18.73 -4.19
C ASP A 220 5.61 17.53 -3.52
N LEU A 221 6.30 16.89 -2.59
CA LEU A 221 5.83 15.70 -1.87
C LEU A 221 5.90 15.93 -0.37
N ARG A 222 4.76 15.80 0.30
CA ARG A 222 4.68 15.67 1.75
C ARG A 222 4.07 14.36 2.15
N ILE A 223 4.66 13.72 3.15
CA ILE A 223 4.16 12.45 3.70
C ILE A 223 3.98 12.63 5.18
N TYR A 224 2.75 12.39 5.64
CA TYR A 224 2.41 12.38 7.05
C TYR A 224 2.10 10.95 7.49
N ARG A 225 2.60 10.58 8.66
CA ARG A 225 2.07 9.45 9.41
C ARG A 225 0.87 9.91 10.21
N VAL A 226 -0.25 9.22 10.06
CA VAL A 226 -1.50 9.57 10.72
C VAL A 226 -1.89 8.46 11.69
N LEU A 227 -2.18 8.83 12.93
CA LEU A 227 -2.71 7.93 13.95
C LEU A 227 -4.23 7.75 13.78
N PRO A 228 -4.83 6.67 14.31
CA PRO A 228 -6.28 6.41 14.17
C PRO A 228 -7.20 7.52 14.68
N GLY A 229 -6.68 8.45 15.51
CA GLY A 229 -7.40 9.64 15.99
C GLY A 229 -7.23 10.88 15.13
N GLY A 230 -6.56 10.78 13.96
CA GLY A 230 -6.32 11.90 13.06
C GLY A 230 -5.09 12.75 13.40
N GLU A 231 -4.35 12.43 14.46
CA GLU A 231 -3.07 13.10 14.78
C GLU A 231 -2.03 12.79 13.70
N GLN A 232 -1.38 13.83 13.17
CA GLN A 232 -0.46 13.76 12.04
C GLN A 232 0.96 14.12 12.45
N GLU A 233 1.93 13.33 11.97
CA GLU A 233 3.37 13.58 12.08
C GLU A 233 3.95 13.74 10.67
N LEU A 234 4.54 14.90 10.35
CA LEU A 234 5.24 15.11 9.09
C LEU A 234 6.52 14.26 9.06
N VAL A 235 6.60 13.35 8.10
CA VAL A 235 7.73 12.40 7.92
C VAL A 235 8.65 12.85 6.79
N ILE A 236 8.07 13.33 5.68
CA ILE A 236 8.79 13.83 4.51
C ILE A 236 8.20 15.17 4.10
N ASP A 237 9.10 16.11 3.82
CA ASP A 237 8.81 17.38 3.15
C ASP A 237 9.87 17.58 2.05
N ARG A 238 9.51 17.24 0.81
CA ARG A 238 10.36 17.44 -0.38
C ARG A 238 9.74 18.51 -1.24
N VAL A 239 10.40 19.64 -1.32
CA VAL A 239 10.06 20.72 -2.25
C VAL A 239 10.95 20.58 -3.49
N MET A 240 10.35 20.51 -4.68
CA MET A 240 11.10 20.55 -5.92
C MET A 240 11.74 21.94 -6.06
N SER A 241 13.06 21.99 -6.12
CA SER A 241 13.74 23.26 -6.46
C SER A 241 13.40 23.65 -7.89
N PRO A 242 13.06 24.90 -8.16
CA PRO A 242 12.72 25.38 -9.50
C PRO A 242 13.88 25.25 -10.50
#